data_d4f5f4284065bffe25448fc088f5e4a5
#
_entry.id   d4f5f4284065bffe25448fc088f5e4a5
#
_cell.length_a   1.000
_cell.length_b   1.000
_cell.length_c   1.000
_cell.angle_alpha   90.00
_cell.angle_beta   90.00
_cell.angle_gamma   90.00
#
_symmetry.space_group_name_H-M   'P 1'
#
loop_
_entity.id
_entity.type
_entity.pdbx_description
1 polymer ?
#
loop_
_entity_poly.entity_id
_entity_poly.type
_entity_poly.pdbx_seq_one_letter_code
_entity_poly.pdbx_strand_id
1 'polypeptide(L)'
;GLPEAEFVEIFNSSSKVFNVGGWKLGDASSQGTLASKWLLPNEYMILTSTSNVDSFTVATAVSSFPSLNNSGDNIVLLSDVGVRLDSITYDLSWYNDATKEGGGYSIERINPNDPCSSNDNWSASTSINGGTPGQQNSIYDNSPDVLSPQIAQLIALSPNYLEIHFNEGMDSLSLSNAIISVSPTLTIANNYVLEAYPTMVTLEFAENLTPSVSYSITLQNVQDCWMNNTSVTGVFALPEDAVPGDVVIN
;
A
#
# COMPACT_ATOMS: atom_id res chain seq x y z
N GLY A 1 8.85 -9.58 -25.69
CA GLY A 1 7.77 -9.27 -24.74
C GLY A 1 7.73 -10.31 -23.63
N LEU A 2 6.90 -10.08 -22.64
CA LEU A 2 6.60 -11.06 -21.61
C LEU A 2 5.97 -12.33 -22.23
N PRO A 3 6.15 -13.52 -21.62
CA PRO A 3 5.39 -14.70 -21.98
C PRO A 3 3.87 -14.47 -21.80
N GLU A 4 3.06 -15.12 -22.63
CA GLU A 4 1.60 -15.17 -22.48
C GLU A 4 1.21 -16.11 -21.30
N ALA A 5 1.66 -15.75 -20.11
CA ALA A 5 1.52 -16.55 -18.90
C ALA A 5 1.45 -15.66 -17.67
N GLU A 6 0.49 -15.90 -16.80
CA GLU A 6 0.42 -15.20 -15.50
C GLU A 6 1.54 -15.65 -14.59
N PHE A 7 2.12 -14.70 -13.84
CA PHE A 7 3.14 -14.97 -12.85
C PHE A 7 3.10 -13.98 -11.70
N VAL A 8 3.60 -14.41 -10.56
CA VAL A 8 3.96 -13.57 -9.43
C VAL A 8 5.44 -13.76 -9.17
N GLU A 9 6.17 -12.68 -8.91
CA GLU A 9 7.56 -12.77 -8.54
C GLU A 9 7.74 -12.44 -7.07
N ILE A 10 8.55 -13.24 -6.37
CA ILE A 10 8.97 -12.99 -4.99
C ILE A 10 10.47 -12.74 -4.95
N PHE A 11 10.90 -11.85 -4.06
CA PHE A 11 12.28 -11.48 -3.84
C PHE A 11 12.69 -11.72 -2.39
N ASN A 12 13.81 -12.39 -2.16
CA ASN A 12 14.37 -12.58 -0.83
C ASN A 12 15.28 -11.39 -0.47
N SER A 13 14.73 -10.38 0.18
CA SER A 13 15.48 -9.20 0.67
C SER A 13 16.31 -9.49 1.94
N SER A 14 16.23 -10.70 2.51
CA SER A 14 16.93 -11.08 3.74
C SER A 14 18.27 -11.77 3.48
N SER A 15 19.08 -11.94 4.52
CA SER A 15 20.31 -12.77 4.49
C SER A 15 20.07 -14.26 4.73
N LYS A 16 18.81 -14.70 4.83
CA LYS A 16 18.43 -16.08 5.13
C LYS A 16 18.20 -16.88 3.85
N VAL A 17 18.33 -18.19 3.95
CA VAL A 17 18.00 -19.14 2.88
C VAL A 17 16.67 -19.82 3.23
N PHE A 18 15.75 -19.89 2.30
CA PHE A 18 14.44 -20.53 2.51
C PHE A 18 14.25 -21.72 1.57
N ASN A 19 13.61 -22.79 2.05
CA ASN A 19 12.96 -23.76 1.18
C ASN A 19 11.49 -23.35 1.08
N VAL A 20 11.05 -22.94 -0.11
CA VAL A 20 9.66 -22.48 -0.34
C VAL A 20 8.67 -23.62 -0.55
N GLY A 21 9.13 -24.89 -0.50
CA GLY A 21 8.26 -26.06 -0.66
C GLY A 21 7.15 -26.08 0.39
N GLY A 22 5.90 -26.16 -0.07
CA GLY A 22 4.74 -26.14 0.80
C GLY A 22 4.21 -24.74 1.15
N TRP A 23 4.94 -23.68 0.81
CA TRP A 23 4.39 -22.31 0.89
C TRP A 23 3.18 -22.20 -0.02
N LYS A 24 2.36 -21.20 0.23
CA LYS A 24 1.11 -21.03 -0.51
C LYS A 24 1.01 -19.64 -1.09
N LEU A 25 0.61 -19.58 -2.36
CA LEU A 25 0.20 -18.36 -3.05
C LEU A 25 -1.31 -18.41 -3.23
N GLY A 26 -2.00 -17.37 -2.83
CA GLY A 26 -3.46 -17.31 -2.93
C GLY A 26 -3.99 -15.94 -3.29
N ASP A 27 -5.25 -15.94 -3.69
CA ASP A 27 -6.11 -14.78 -3.83
C ASP A 27 -7.29 -14.87 -2.84
N ALA A 28 -8.31 -14.03 -3.02
CA ALA A 28 -9.52 -14.06 -2.19
C ALA A 28 -10.35 -15.35 -2.35
N SER A 29 -10.15 -16.13 -3.43
CA SER A 29 -10.99 -17.24 -3.85
C SER A 29 -10.27 -18.59 -3.88
N SER A 30 -8.97 -18.60 -4.08
CA SER A 30 -8.17 -19.81 -4.32
C SER A 30 -6.80 -19.74 -3.71
N GLN A 31 -6.17 -20.90 -3.55
CA GLN A 31 -4.83 -21.02 -2.96
C GLN A 31 -4.08 -22.18 -3.57
N GLY A 32 -2.89 -21.89 -4.09
CA GLY A 32 -1.98 -22.89 -4.64
C GLY A 32 -0.78 -23.16 -3.75
N THR A 33 -0.14 -24.31 -3.92
CA THR A 33 1.03 -24.73 -3.15
C THR A 33 2.28 -24.70 -4.02
N LEU A 34 3.37 -24.12 -3.53
CA LEU A 34 4.64 -24.00 -4.20
C LEU A 34 5.38 -25.35 -4.17
N ALA A 35 6.00 -25.68 -5.31
CA ALA A 35 6.94 -26.78 -5.38
C ALA A 35 8.22 -26.48 -4.55
N SER A 36 8.88 -27.53 -4.07
CA SER A 36 10.11 -27.39 -3.29
C SER A 36 11.23 -26.80 -4.12
N LYS A 37 11.77 -25.67 -3.66
CA LYS A 37 12.93 -24.99 -4.25
C LYS A 37 13.60 -24.13 -3.19
N TRP A 38 14.88 -23.91 -3.32
CA TRP A 38 15.62 -22.97 -2.48
C TRP A 38 15.49 -21.55 -3.03
N LEU A 39 15.28 -20.60 -2.13
CA LEU A 39 15.29 -19.16 -2.40
C LEU A 39 16.45 -18.57 -1.60
N LEU A 40 17.52 -18.20 -2.31
CA LEU A 40 18.75 -17.69 -1.72
C LEU A 40 18.63 -16.17 -1.40
N PRO A 41 19.52 -15.62 -0.55
CA PRO A 41 19.58 -14.17 -0.33
C PRO A 41 19.75 -13.40 -1.64
N ASN A 42 18.97 -12.31 -1.80
CA ASN A 42 18.93 -11.45 -2.99
C ASN A 42 18.50 -12.18 -4.28
N GLU A 43 17.83 -13.33 -4.18
CA GLU A 43 17.30 -14.06 -5.33
C GLU A 43 15.86 -13.66 -5.62
N TYR A 44 15.54 -13.55 -6.91
CA TYR A 44 14.20 -13.43 -7.46
C TYR A 44 13.68 -14.82 -7.83
N MET A 45 12.41 -15.10 -7.55
CA MET A 45 11.77 -16.37 -7.90
C MET A 45 10.43 -16.12 -8.56
N ILE A 46 10.28 -16.58 -9.78
CA ILE A 46 9.03 -16.53 -10.52
C ILE A 46 8.14 -17.68 -10.08
N LEU A 47 6.91 -17.38 -9.71
CA LEU A 47 5.85 -18.29 -9.36
C LEU A 47 4.82 -18.29 -10.49
N THR A 48 4.50 -19.44 -11.05
CA THR A 48 3.53 -19.56 -12.13
C THR A 48 2.82 -20.92 -12.08
N SER A 49 1.81 -21.12 -12.90
CA SER A 49 1.11 -22.41 -13.00
C SER A 49 2.03 -23.52 -13.47
N THR A 50 1.71 -24.76 -13.12
CA THR A 50 2.47 -25.94 -13.54
C THR A 50 2.60 -26.04 -15.07
N SER A 51 1.59 -25.57 -15.83
CA SER A 51 1.60 -25.59 -17.29
C SER A 51 2.50 -24.51 -17.92
N ASN A 52 2.83 -23.45 -17.16
CA ASN A 52 3.55 -22.29 -17.69
C ASN A 52 5.01 -22.22 -17.23
N VAL A 53 5.49 -23.20 -16.45
CA VAL A 53 6.86 -23.18 -15.89
C VAL A 53 7.91 -23.03 -16.99
N ASP A 54 7.73 -23.71 -18.12
CA ASP A 54 8.67 -23.69 -19.25
C ASP A 54 8.61 -22.37 -20.08
N SER A 55 7.66 -21.49 -19.76
CA SER A 55 7.57 -20.17 -20.39
C SER A 55 8.63 -19.18 -19.87
N PHE A 56 9.26 -19.50 -18.74
CA PHE A 56 10.28 -18.68 -18.10
C PHE A 56 11.59 -19.44 -17.96
N THR A 57 12.71 -18.74 -18.00
CA THR A 57 14.04 -19.38 -17.88
C THR A 57 14.23 -20.05 -16.51
N VAL A 58 13.68 -19.45 -15.44
CA VAL A 58 13.72 -19.99 -14.09
C VAL A 58 12.41 -19.70 -13.38
N ALA A 59 11.58 -20.72 -13.24
CA ALA A 59 10.31 -20.58 -12.53
C ALA A 59 10.10 -21.71 -11.52
N THR A 60 9.17 -21.52 -10.61
CA THR A 60 8.72 -22.48 -9.62
C THR A 60 7.23 -22.71 -9.84
N ALA A 61 6.84 -23.98 -9.95
CA ALA A 61 5.45 -24.36 -10.14
C ALA A 61 4.64 -24.10 -8.87
N VAL A 62 3.45 -23.54 -9.06
CA VAL A 62 2.41 -23.45 -8.05
C VAL A 62 1.25 -24.33 -8.51
N SER A 63 0.95 -25.37 -7.72
CA SER A 63 -0.22 -26.22 -7.99
C SER A 63 -1.48 -25.40 -7.72
N SER A 64 -2.44 -25.41 -8.62
CA SER A 64 -3.63 -24.55 -8.50
C SER A 64 -3.27 -23.07 -8.38
N PHE A 65 -2.40 -22.59 -9.26
CA PHE A 65 -2.04 -21.17 -9.34
C PHE A 65 -3.31 -20.31 -9.40
N PRO A 66 -3.46 -19.28 -8.54
CA PRO A 66 -4.64 -18.42 -8.55
C PRO A 66 -4.77 -17.68 -9.88
N SER A 67 -6.00 -17.47 -10.34
CA SER A 67 -6.25 -16.66 -11.53
C SER A 67 -6.20 -15.18 -11.16
N LEU A 68 -5.23 -14.46 -11.73
CA LEU A 68 -5.04 -13.05 -11.41
C LEU A 68 -6.00 -12.18 -12.23
N ASN A 69 -6.76 -11.33 -11.55
CA ASN A 69 -7.69 -10.43 -12.22
C ASN A 69 -6.96 -9.20 -12.77
N ASN A 70 -7.10 -8.95 -14.07
CA ASN A 70 -6.46 -7.80 -14.73
C ASN A 70 -6.90 -6.45 -14.18
N SER A 71 -8.10 -6.32 -13.61
CA SER A 71 -8.60 -5.07 -13.05
C SER A 71 -8.19 -4.84 -11.59
N GLY A 72 -7.56 -5.83 -10.96
CA GLY A 72 -7.13 -5.78 -9.57
C GLY A 72 -7.46 -7.04 -8.80
N ASP A 73 -6.58 -7.40 -7.86
CA ASP A 73 -6.73 -8.60 -7.03
C ASP A 73 -6.03 -8.44 -5.68
N ASN A 74 -6.33 -9.34 -4.74
CA ASN A 74 -5.61 -9.49 -3.49
C ASN A 74 -4.73 -10.75 -3.57
N ILE A 75 -3.42 -10.58 -3.45
CA ILE A 75 -2.45 -11.68 -3.46
C ILE A 75 -1.82 -11.84 -2.09
N VAL A 76 -1.81 -13.07 -1.60
CA VAL A 76 -1.25 -13.41 -0.29
C VAL A 76 -0.22 -14.52 -0.43
N LEU A 77 0.96 -14.33 0.16
CA LEU A 77 1.99 -15.35 0.31
C LEU A 77 2.01 -15.84 1.76
N LEU A 78 1.83 -17.16 1.94
CA LEU A 78 1.86 -17.81 3.26
C LEU A 78 3.01 -18.80 3.34
N SER A 79 3.57 -18.98 4.53
CA SER A 79 4.49 -20.09 4.81
C SER A 79 3.75 -21.44 4.76
N ASP A 80 4.50 -22.54 4.83
CA ASP A 80 4.00 -23.91 4.92
C ASP A 80 3.14 -24.17 6.17
N VAL A 81 3.35 -23.39 7.24
CA VAL A 81 2.57 -23.43 8.48
C VAL A 81 1.45 -22.39 8.52
N GLY A 82 1.21 -21.66 7.42
CA GLY A 82 0.11 -20.70 7.29
C GLY A 82 0.38 -19.31 7.86
N VAL A 83 1.61 -18.96 8.18
CA VAL A 83 1.99 -17.59 8.57
C VAL A 83 2.01 -16.71 7.31
N ARG A 84 1.33 -15.56 7.34
CA ARG A 84 1.37 -14.58 6.26
C ARG A 84 2.77 -13.95 6.20
N LEU A 85 3.44 -14.12 5.08
CA LEU A 85 4.76 -13.58 4.80
C LEU A 85 4.68 -12.21 4.12
N ASP A 86 3.77 -12.07 3.14
CA ASP A 86 3.48 -10.81 2.45
C ASP A 86 2.06 -10.84 1.87
N SER A 87 1.49 -9.68 1.59
CA SER A 87 0.24 -9.56 0.85
C SER A 87 0.15 -8.19 0.18
N ILE A 88 -0.41 -8.18 -1.01
CA ILE A 88 -0.67 -6.95 -1.77
C ILE A 88 -2.11 -6.96 -2.28
N THR A 89 -2.70 -5.78 -2.41
CA THR A 89 -3.98 -5.60 -3.11
C THR A 89 -3.75 -4.54 -4.17
N TYR A 90 -3.68 -4.96 -5.41
CA TYR A 90 -3.41 -4.09 -6.54
C TYR A 90 -4.67 -3.80 -7.34
N ASP A 91 -4.64 -2.68 -8.05
CA ASP A 91 -5.61 -2.33 -9.09
C ASP A 91 -4.90 -1.62 -10.27
N LEU A 92 -5.67 -1.21 -11.28
CA LEU A 92 -5.11 -0.57 -12.47
C LEU A 92 -4.35 0.74 -12.17
N SER A 93 -4.70 1.46 -11.10
CA SER A 93 -4.01 2.71 -10.75
C SER A 93 -2.53 2.50 -10.44
N TRP A 94 -2.13 1.29 -10.04
CA TRP A 94 -0.74 0.95 -9.72
C TRP A 94 0.20 0.95 -10.93
N TYR A 95 -0.35 0.88 -12.16
CA TYR A 95 0.47 1.06 -13.35
C TYR A 95 1.07 2.47 -13.45
N ASN A 96 0.42 3.50 -12.88
CA ASN A 96 0.79 4.91 -13.02
C ASN A 96 1.01 5.35 -14.48
N ASP A 97 0.49 4.58 -15.45
CA ASP A 97 0.61 4.78 -16.89
C ASP A 97 -0.56 4.09 -17.62
N ALA A 98 -1.60 4.85 -17.94
CA ALA A 98 -2.80 4.34 -18.59
C ALA A 98 -2.55 3.63 -19.94
N THR A 99 -1.40 3.88 -20.58
CA THR A 99 -1.05 3.20 -21.84
C THR A 99 -0.60 1.75 -21.62
N LYS A 100 -0.29 1.36 -20.38
CA LYS A 100 0.20 0.02 -20.01
C LYS A 100 -0.86 -0.83 -19.33
N GLU A 101 -1.98 -0.25 -18.89
CA GLU A 101 -3.08 -0.94 -18.23
C GLU A 101 -3.76 -2.02 -19.10
N GLY A 102 -3.63 -1.90 -20.42
CA GLY A 102 -4.19 -2.84 -21.39
C GLY A 102 -3.47 -4.19 -21.49
N GLY A 103 -2.40 -4.41 -20.72
CA GLY A 103 -1.61 -5.64 -20.69
C GLY A 103 -0.25 -5.54 -21.38
N GLY A 104 0.54 -6.61 -21.27
CA GLY A 104 1.89 -6.68 -21.82
C GLY A 104 2.97 -6.06 -20.94
N TYR A 105 2.60 -5.51 -19.78
CA TYR A 105 3.51 -4.96 -18.78
C TYR A 105 3.23 -5.54 -17.41
N SER A 106 4.30 -5.82 -16.64
CA SER A 106 4.19 -6.14 -15.22
C SER A 106 4.05 -4.86 -14.38
N ILE A 107 3.37 -4.97 -13.25
CA ILE A 107 3.49 -4.04 -12.13
C ILE A 107 4.70 -4.48 -11.32
N GLU A 108 5.64 -3.58 -11.08
CA GLU A 108 6.89 -3.85 -10.39
C GLU A 108 6.98 -3.03 -9.09
N ARG A 109 7.58 -3.63 -8.04
CA ARG A 109 7.90 -2.92 -6.80
C ARG A 109 9.15 -2.06 -7.02
N ILE A 110 9.10 -0.79 -6.59
CA ILE A 110 10.20 0.16 -6.73
C ILE A 110 11.30 -0.15 -5.72
N ASN A 111 10.96 -0.15 -4.44
CA ASN A 111 11.91 -0.42 -3.35
C ASN A 111 11.48 -1.65 -2.56
N PRO A 112 12.21 -2.78 -2.67
CA PRO A 112 11.86 -3.99 -1.91
C PRO A 112 12.09 -3.84 -0.39
N ASN A 113 12.81 -2.81 0.05
CA ASN A 113 13.09 -2.53 1.46
C ASN A 113 12.21 -1.42 2.04
N ASP A 114 11.23 -0.94 1.26
CA ASP A 114 10.28 0.05 1.76
C ASP A 114 9.45 -0.54 2.91
N PRO A 115 9.52 0.05 4.10
CA PRO A 115 8.75 -0.42 5.25
C PRO A 115 7.26 -0.08 5.15
N CYS A 116 6.90 0.89 4.30
CA CYS A 116 5.53 1.41 4.20
C CYS A 116 4.56 0.45 3.53
N SER A 117 5.02 -0.40 2.63
CA SER A 117 4.18 -1.29 1.82
C SER A 117 3.03 -0.56 1.09
N SER A 118 3.23 0.73 0.77
CA SER A 118 2.23 1.57 0.12
C SER A 118 2.13 1.27 -1.38
N ASN A 119 0.99 1.65 -1.99
CA ASN A 119 0.80 1.55 -3.43
C ASN A 119 1.75 2.46 -4.23
N ASP A 120 2.27 3.53 -3.63
CA ASP A 120 3.26 4.43 -4.26
C ASP A 120 4.60 3.75 -4.53
N ASN A 121 4.86 2.62 -3.85
CA ASN A 121 6.05 1.80 -4.06
C ASN A 121 5.91 0.82 -5.25
N TRP A 122 4.92 1.05 -6.14
CA TRP A 122 4.65 0.21 -7.29
C TRP A 122 4.40 1.04 -8.54
N SER A 123 4.84 0.55 -9.70
CA SER A 123 4.53 1.15 -10.99
C SER A 123 4.69 0.12 -12.12
N ALA A 124 4.21 0.49 -13.31
CA ALA A 124 4.42 -0.33 -14.50
C ALA A 124 5.90 -0.41 -14.86
N SER A 125 6.34 -1.59 -15.27
CA SER A 125 7.68 -1.79 -15.83
C SER A 125 8.00 -0.77 -16.92
N THR A 126 9.24 -0.26 -16.92
CA THR A 126 9.81 0.56 -18.00
C THR A 126 10.64 -0.25 -19.00
N SER A 127 10.75 -1.57 -18.78
CA SER A 127 11.44 -2.47 -19.69
C SER A 127 10.76 -2.51 -21.05
N ILE A 128 11.55 -2.46 -22.12
CA ILE A 128 11.07 -2.62 -23.51
C ILE A 128 10.40 -3.99 -23.75
N ASN A 129 10.69 -4.97 -22.90
CA ASN A 129 10.09 -6.30 -22.93
C ASN A 129 8.80 -6.42 -22.11
N GLY A 130 8.35 -5.34 -21.47
CA GLY A 130 7.15 -5.30 -20.64
C GLY A 130 7.35 -5.72 -19.18
N GLY A 131 8.52 -6.26 -18.84
CA GLY A 131 8.86 -6.70 -17.49
C GLY A 131 10.29 -7.20 -17.39
N THR A 132 10.70 -7.55 -16.15
CA THR A 132 12.05 -8.07 -15.84
C THR A 132 12.01 -9.36 -15.02
N PRO A 133 11.23 -10.38 -15.41
CA PRO A 133 11.06 -11.58 -14.60
C PRO A 133 12.39 -12.30 -14.34
N GLY A 134 12.65 -12.63 -13.08
CA GLY A 134 13.88 -13.26 -12.60
C GLY A 134 15.07 -12.32 -12.47
N GLN A 135 14.86 -11.02 -12.54
CA GLN A 135 15.89 -9.99 -12.46
C GLN A 135 15.42 -8.82 -11.61
N GLN A 136 16.35 -7.90 -11.32
CA GLN A 136 16.02 -6.64 -10.67
C GLN A 136 15.01 -5.85 -11.51
N ASN A 137 13.98 -5.33 -10.85
CA ASN A 137 12.92 -4.56 -11.48
C ASN A 137 13.46 -3.36 -12.25
N SER A 138 12.85 -3.07 -13.41
CA SER A 138 13.28 -1.98 -14.29
C SER A 138 13.14 -0.59 -13.68
N ILE A 139 12.30 -0.47 -12.67
CA ILE A 139 12.02 0.77 -11.93
C ILE A 139 12.66 0.78 -10.53
N TYR A 140 13.58 -0.16 -10.27
CA TYR A 140 14.22 -0.30 -8.97
C TYR A 140 14.91 1.00 -8.53
N ASP A 141 14.54 1.47 -7.35
CA ASP A 141 15.19 2.56 -6.63
C ASP A 141 15.19 2.21 -5.14
N ASN A 142 16.34 2.16 -4.52
CA ASN A 142 16.49 1.88 -3.09
C ASN A 142 16.81 3.13 -2.28
N SER A 143 16.62 4.30 -2.84
CA SER A 143 16.78 5.57 -2.13
C SER A 143 15.81 5.61 -0.95
N PRO A 144 16.29 5.94 0.26
CA PRO A 144 15.39 6.10 1.39
C PRO A 144 14.49 7.32 1.16
N ASP A 145 13.25 7.24 1.61
CA ASP A 145 12.42 8.44 1.70
C ASP A 145 12.98 9.37 2.78
N VAL A 146 13.10 10.63 2.44
CA VAL A 146 13.59 11.71 3.31
C VAL A 146 12.60 12.86 3.43
N LEU A 147 11.41 12.69 2.85
CA LEU A 147 10.34 13.67 2.91
C LEU A 147 9.51 13.43 4.18
N SER A 148 9.11 14.50 4.80
CA SER A 148 8.24 14.38 5.96
C SER A 148 6.78 14.31 5.54
N PRO A 149 5.95 13.51 6.24
CA PRO A 149 4.54 13.35 5.92
C PRO A 149 3.76 14.66 6.06
N GLN A 150 2.69 14.78 5.30
CA GLN A 150 1.79 15.93 5.29
C GLN A 150 0.33 15.48 5.35
N ILE A 151 -0.54 16.35 5.86
CA ILE A 151 -1.97 16.15 5.74
C ILE A 151 -2.38 16.42 4.28
N ALA A 152 -2.91 15.39 3.62
CA ALA A 152 -3.47 15.48 2.29
C ALA A 152 -4.91 16.00 2.32
N GLN A 153 -5.72 15.54 3.29
CA GLN A 153 -7.12 15.91 3.41
C GLN A 153 -7.63 15.79 4.85
N LEU A 154 -8.59 16.63 5.21
CA LEU A 154 -9.35 16.59 6.46
C LEU A 154 -10.83 16.51 6.11
N ILE A 155 -11.54 15.53 6.66
CA ILE A 155 -12.96 15.32 6.40
C ILE A 155 -13.72 15.20 7.72
N ALA A 156 -14.60 16.16 8.03
CA ALA A 156 -15.54 16.02 9.14
C ALA A 156 -16.68 15.08 8.68
N LEU A 157 -16.67 13.83 9.16
CA LEU A 157 -17.66 12.80 8.82
C LEU A 157 -19.01 13.01 9.49
N SER A 158 -18.98 13.57 10.69
CA SER A 158 -20.13 13.86 11.51
C SER A 158 -19.77 14.98 12.49
N PRO A 159 -20.73 15.48 13.30
CA PRO A 159 -20.44 16.57 14.21
C PRO A 159 -19.28 16.34 15.18
N ASN A 160 -18.88 15.09 15.46
CA ASN A 160 -17.81 14.78 16.40
C ASN A 160 -16.73 13.82 15.88
N TYR A 161 -16.71 13.53 14.55
CA TYR A 161 -15.69 12.68 13.94
C TYR A 161 -14.95 13.40 12.81
N LEU A 162 -13.61 13.31 12.84
CA LEU A 162 -12.72 13.86 11.82
C LEU A 162 -11.82 12.75 11.28
N GLU A 163 -11.84 12.54 9.97
CA GLU A 163 -10.81 11.79 9.28
C GLU A 163 -9.66 12.70 8.87
N ILE A 164 -8.45 12.23 9.09
CA ILE A 164 -7.21 12.85 8.66
C ILE A 164 -6.55 11.91 7.68
N HIS A 165 -6.43 12.32 6.42
CA HIS A 165 -5.72 11.60 5.38
C HIS A 165 -4.32 12.19 5.21
N PHE A 166 -3.33 11.33 5.17
CA PHE A 166 -1.93 11.68 4.91
C PHE A 166 -1.57 11.39 3.45
N ASN A 167 -0.53 12.05 2.96
CA ASN A 167 0.00 11.83 1.62
C ASN A 167 0.77 10.51 1.48
N GLU A 168 1.08 9.84 2.60
CA GLU A 168 1.90 8.63 2.66
C GLU A 168 1.57 7.77 3.88
N GLY A 169 2.18 6.58 3.96
CA GLY A 169 2.00 5.65 5.09
C GLY A 169 2.68 6.16 6.35
N MET A 170 1.93 6.20 7.46
CA MET A 170 2.38 6.68 8.76
C MET A 170 2.80 5.53 9.68
N ASP A 171 3.71 5.78 10.62
CA ASP A 171 3.94 4.87 11.74
C ASP A 171 2.76 4.92 12.73
N SER A 172 2.06 3.79 12.88
CA SER A 172 0.87 3.69 13.73
C SER A 172 1.13 4.02 15.20
N LEU A 173 2.34 3.71 15.69
CA LEU A 173 2.71 4.00 17.07
C LEU A 173 2.90 5.50 17.29
N SER A 174 3.53 6.20 16.33
CA SER A 174 3.67 7.66 16.40
C SER A 174 2.33 8.37 16.35
N LEU A 175 1.42 7.92 15.47
CA LEU A 175 0.04 8.45 15.41
C LEU A 175 -0.74 8.22 16.70
N SER A 176 -0.62 7.02 17.30
CA SER A 176 -1.29 6.70 18.57
C SER A 176 -0.79 7.53 19.74
N ASN A 177 0.46 7.98 19.70
CA ASN A 177 1.10 8.80 20.73
C ASN A 177 1.24 10.28 20.35
N ALA A 178 0.68 10.70 19.22
CA ALA A 178 0.76 12.08 18.75
C ALA A 178 0.19 13.07 19.78
N ILE A 179 0.84 14.22 19.91
CA ILE A 179 0.28 15.34 20.68
C ILE A 179 -0.65 16.10 19.76
N ILE A 180 -1.96 15.96 20.02
CA ILE A 180 -2.99 16.56 19.17
C ILE A 180 -3.57 17.79 19.88
N SER A 181 -3.65 18.89 19.15
CA SER A 181 -4.29 20.14 19.61
C SER A 181 -5.23 20.69 18.55
N VAL A 182 -6.38 21.20 18.98
CA VAL A 182 -7.39 21.80 18.11
C VAL A 182 -7.73 23.20 18.60
N SER A 183 -7.91 24.14 17.69
CA SER A 183 -8.31 25.51 17.97
C SER A 183 -9.44 25.96 17.01
N PRO A 184 -10.59 26.45 17.52
CA PRO A 184 -11.04 26.47 18.92
C PRO A 184 -10.94 25.10 19.61
N THR A 185 -10.71 25.11 20.92
CA THR A 185 -10.40 23.90 21.69
C THR A 185 -11.52 22.87 21.63
N LEU A 186 -11.14 21.64 21.27
CA LEU A 186 -11.96 20.42 21.36
C LEU A 186 -11.17 19.36 22.11
N THR A 187 -11.88 18.52 22.88
CA THR A 187 -11.28 17.41 23.62
C THR A 187 -11.27 16.16 22.73
N ILE A 188 -10.09 15.54 22.54
CA ILE A 188 -9.99 14.25 21.85
C ILE A 188 -10.51 13.16 22.79
N ALA A 189 -11.60 12.50 22.40
CA ALA A 189 -12.17 11.37 23.13
C ALA A 189 -11.48 10.06 22.74
N ASN A 190 -11.27 9.84 21.44
CA ASN A 190 -10.59 8.66 20.89
C ASN A 190 -9.76 9.00 19.65
N ASN A 191 -8.73 8.19 19.43
CA ASN A 191 -7.88 8.19 18.24
C ASN A 191 -7.84 6.76 17.70
N TYR A 192 -8.45 6.54 16.53
CA TYR A 192 -8.58 5.22 15.89
C TYR A 192 -7.51 5.03 14.82
N VAL A 193 -6.45 4.32 15.19
CA VAL A 193 -5.36 3.89 14.30
C VAL A 193 -5.52 2.39 14.07
N LEU A 194 -5.98 1.99 12.89
CA LEU A 194 -6.45 0.62 12.65
C LEU A 194 -5.44 -0.28 11.95
N GLU A 195 -4.44 0.28 11.29
CA GLU A 195 -3.45 -0.43 10.47
C GLU A 195 -2.03 -0.18 10.95
N ALA A 196 -1.08 -1.03 10.52
CA ALA A 196 0.31 -0.87 10.90
C ALA A 196 0.95 0.38 10.27
N TYR A 197 0.61 0.67 9.01
CA TYR A 197 1.10 1.84 8.27
C TYR A 197 -0.09 2.58 7.63
N PRO A 198 -0.95 3.22 8.44
CA PRO A 198 -2.17 3.85 7.94
C PRO A 198 -1.84 5.11 7.14
N THR A 199 -2.56 5.32 6.05
CA THR A 199 -2.63 6.61 5.36
C THR A 199 -3.77 7.48 5.89
N MET A 200 -4.56 6.97 6.83
CA MET A 200 -5.73 7.63 7.40
C MET A 200 -5.88 7.30 8.88
N VAL A 201 -6.28 8.28 9.66
CA VAL A 201 -6.66 8.14 11.07
C VAL A 201 -7.98 8.85 11.33
N THR A 202 -8.81 8.27 12.19
CA THR A 202 -10.07 8.90 12.62
C THR A 202 -9.96 9.37 14.06
N LEU A 203 -10.31 10.63 14.29
CA LEU A 203 -10.43 11.21 15.62
C LEU A 203 -11.91 11.35 16.02
N GLU A 204 -12.21 11.06 17.27
CA GLU A 204 -13.49 11.35 17.89
C GLU A 204 -13.31 12.47 18.93
N PHE A 205 -14.12 13.51 18.82
CA PHE A 205 -14.18 14.59 19.80
C PHE A 205 -15.26 14.34 20.86
N ALA A 206 -15.01 14.78 22.08
CA ALA A 206 -16.02 14.72 23.15
C ALA A 206 -17.16 15.72 22.92
N GLU A 207 -16.85 16.84 22.23
CA GLU A 207 -17.79 17.89 21.87
C GLU A 207 -18.15 17.81 20.39
N ASN A 208 -19.33 18.33 20.03
CA ASN A 208 -19.69 18.49 18.62
C ASN A 208 -19.02 19.72 18.00
N LEU A 209 -18.63 19.60 16.75
CA LEU A 209 -18.24 20.71 15.89
C LEU A 209 -19.42 21.68 15.75
N THR A 210 -19.14 22.96 15.84
CA THR A 210 -20.14 24.01 15.61
C THR A 210 -20.17 24.35 14.12
N PRO A 211 -21.34 24.37 13.47
CA PRO A 211 -21.46 24.82 12.09
C PRO A 211 -20.89 26.23 11.88
N SER A 212 -20.37 26.51 10.68
CA SER A 212 -19.73 27.79 10.30
C SER A 212 -18.48 28.16 11.11
N VAL A 213 -17.98 27.28 11.95
CA VAL A 213 -16.72 27.48 12.69
C VAL A 213 -15.59 26.76 11.96
N SER A 214 -14.50 27.49 11.65
CA SER A 214 -13.26 26.91 11.14
C SER A 214 -12.38 26.49 12.32
N TYR A 215 -11.92 25.24 12.29
CA TYR A 215 -11.02 24.65 13.27
C TYR A 215 -9.65 24.43 12.65
N SER A 216 -8.59 24.69 13.41
CA SER A 216 -7.23 24.29 13.07
C SER A 216 -6.81 23.11 13.94
N ILE A 217 -6.28 22.06 13.34
CA ILE A 217 -5.71 20.91 14.06
C ILE A 217 -4.22 20.84 13.84
N THR A 218 -3.47 20.51 14.90
CA THR A 218 -2.02 20.23 14.83
C THR A 218 -1.76 18.89 15.48
N LEU A 219 -1.04 18.03 14.75
CA LEU A 219 -0.47 16.78 15.26
C LEU A 219 1.04 16.96 15.35
N GLN A 220 1.61 16.77 16.54
CA GLN A 220 3.05 16.87 16.78
C GLN A 220 3.63 15.48 17.04
N ASN A 221 4.91 15.31 16.70
CA ASN A 221 5.67 14.08 16.87
C ASN A 221 5.08 12.89 16.06
N VAL A 222 4.55 13.16 14.89
CA VAL A 222 4.13 12.14 13.95
C VAL A 222 5.29 11.77 13.02
N GLN A 223 5.36 10.50 12.66
CA GLN A 223 6.39 9.96 11.78
C GLN A 223 5.73 9.16 10.65
N ASP A 224 6.35 9.18 9.48
CA ASP A 224 6.08 8.17 8.47
C ASP A 224 6.75 6.84 8.82
N CYS A 225 6.61 5.85 7.96
CA CYS A 225 7.23 4.53 8.14
C CYS A 225 8.75 4.52 7.90
N TRP A 226 9.34 5.58 7.31
CA TRP A 226 10.78 5.81 7.22
C TRP A 226 11.35 6.58 8.42
N MET A 227 10.51 6.89 9.42
CA MET A 227 10.86 7.65 10.63
C MET A 227 11.18 9.12 10.37
N ASN A 228 10.70 9.71 9.27
CA ASN A 228 10.79 11.15 9.06
C ASN A 228 9.79 11.83 9.99
N ASN A 229 10.31 12.51 11.01
CA ASN A 229 9.49 13.13 12.07
C ASN A 229 9.08 14.54 11.68
N THR A 230 7.83 14.90 12.00
CA THR A 230 7.29 16.23 11.72
C THR A 230 6.16 16.61 12.67
N SER A 231 5.72 17.87 12.52
CA SER A 231 4.43 18.35 13.02
C SER A 231 3.60 18.84 11.86
N VAL A 232 2.38 18.34 11.74
CA VAL A 232 1.47 18.68 10.65
C VAL A 232 0.30 19.51 11.17
N THR A 233 -0.16 20.46 10.36
CA THR A 233 -1.29 21.33 10.70
C THR A 233 -2.24 21.40 9.51
N GLY A 234 -3.54 21.37 9.79
CA GLY A 234 -4.58 21.54 8.77
C GLY A 234 -5.79 22.30 9.33
N VAL A 235 -6.67 22.70 8.42
CA VAL A 235 -7.90 23.43 8.75
C VAL A 235 -9.10 22.63 8.25
N PHE A 236 -10.14 22.55 9.06
CA PHE A 236 -11.38 21.85 8.75
C PHE A 236 -12.60 22.58 9.33
N ALA A 237 -13.76 22.23 8.83
CA ALA A 237 -15.04 22.70 9.36
C ALA A 237 -16.09 21.61 9.19
N LEU A 238 -17.19 21.68 9.95
CA LEU A 238 -18.36 20.85 9.69
C LEU A 238 -19.03 21.35 8.40
N PRO A 239 -19.20 20.50 7.37
CA PRO A 239 -19.88 20.90 6.16
C PRO A 239 -21.37 21.18 6.44
N GLU A 240 -21.92 22.13 5.72
CA GLU A 240 -23.33 22.50 5.77
C GLU A 240 -23.96 22.32 4.38
N ASP A 241 -25.24 22.04 4.33
CA ASP A 241 -25.98 21.91 3.07
C ASP A 241 -26.12 23.28 2.41
N ALA A 242 -25.73 23.37 1.15
CA ALA A 242 -25.88 24.59 0.36
C ALA A 242 -27.36 24.85 0.00
N VAL A 243 -27.79 26.11 0.14
CA VAL A 243 -29.11 26.55 -0.31
C VAL A 243 -28.99 27.48 -1.54
N PRO A 244 -30.10 27.68 -2.31
CA PRO A 244 -30.06 28.56 -3.48
C PRO A 244 -29.55 29.96 -3.15
N GLY A 245 -28.48 30.36 -3.81
CA GLY A 245 -27.81 31.64 -3.63
C GLY A 245 -26.48 31.59 -2.84
N ASP A 246 -26.17 30.50 -2.16
CA ASP A 246 -24.89 30.34 -1.42
C ASP A 246 -23.70 30.22 -2.38
N VAL A 247 -23.92 29.56 -3.52
CA VAL A 247 -22.91 29.37 -4.56
C VAL A 247 -23.49 29.81 -5.90
N VAL A 248 -22.75 30.63 -6.64
CA VAL A 248 -23.14 31.11 -7.95
C VAL A 248 -22.10 30.76 -8.99
N ILE A 249 -22.54 30.52 -10.24
CA ILE A 249 -21.63 30.35 -11.37
C ILE A 249 -21.14 31.75 -11.75
N ASN A 250 -19.84 31.94 -11.79
CA ASN A 250 -19.20 33.20 -12.11
C ASN A 250 -18.46 33.12 -13.46
#